data_f3cee13f15985aec86e0e69b56ed3c86
#
_entry.id   f3cee13f15985aec86e0e69b56ed3c86
#
_cell.length_a   1.000
_cell.length_b   1.000
_cell.length_c   1.000
_cell.angle_alpha   90.00
_cell.angle_beta   90.00
_cell.angle_gamma   90.00
#
_symmetry.space_group_name_H-M   'P 1'
#
loop_
_entity.id
_entity.type
_entity.pdbx_description
1 polymer ?
#
loop_
_entity_poly.entity_id
_entity_poly.type
_entity_poly.pdbx_seq_one_letter_code
_entity_poly.pdbx_strand_id
1 'polypeptide(L)'
;IATTDNDGLTISFEFSEDETVVGSALIRWNIGEVQWLEASYPASGTGVIRVIDADMNLNPEAIDNFTVDAWSDSDAGGIDLTVTETNEATGIFEGTVFFTVSNDSSGHRLRVAEGDTVTAEYEDNTLPEPYTTADELDITATSLIGTVVPPLERAPAANLRTVDAFGNSLNAVSVDQQVQLTADLANGQDREQSFAYLVQVQDGDGVTVSLAWITGSL
;
A
#
# COMPACT_ATOMS: atom_id res chain seq x y z
N ILE A 1 -8.08 18.78 -27.79
CA ILE A 1 -7.23 19.97 -27.61
C ILE A 1 -6.09 19.51 -26.73
N ALA A 2 -4.85 19.62 -27.22
CA ALA A 2 -3.68 19.38 -26.38
C ALA A 2 -3.53 20.57 -25.42
N THR A 3 -3.34 20.28 -24.15
CA THR A 3 -3.17 21.27 -23.08
C THR A 3 -1.89 20.98 -22.30
N THR A 4 -1.35 22.00 -21.66
CA THR A 4 -0.24 21.91 -20.72
C THR A 4 -0.63 22.56 -19.39
N ASP A 5 0.17 22.37 -18.34
CA ASP A 5 -0.06 23.06 -17.08
C ASP A 5 -0.10 24.58 -17.27
N ASN A 6 -0.95 25.25 -16.54
CA ASN A 6 -1.23 26.69 -16.63
C ASN A 6 -1.88 27.21 -17.92
N ASP A 7 -2.29 26.33 -18.85
CA ASP A 7 -3.08 26.75 -19.98
C ASP A 7 -4.41 27.37 -19.55
N GLY A 8 -4.72 28.53 -20.10
CA GLY A 8 -6.02 29.21 -19.87
C GLY A 8 -7.05 28.75 -20.89
N LEU A 9 -8.13 28.14 -20.42
CA LEU A 9 -9.29 27.79 -21.23
C LEU A 9 -10.34 28.91 -21.14
N THR A 10 -10.79 29.41 -22.29
CA THR A 10 -11.87 30.39 -22.33
C THR A 10 -12.99 29.88 -23.22
N ILE A 11 -14.23 29.91 -22.69
CA ILE A 11 -15.45 29.58 -23.40
C ILE A 11 -16.29 30.85 -23.49
N SER A 12 -16.74 31.19 -24.68
CA SER A 12 -17.69 32.30 -24.92
C SER A 12 -18.95 31.77 -25.56
N PHE A 13 -20.08 32.24 -25.06
CA PHE A 13 -21.39 31.94 -25.62
C PHE A 13 -22.11 33.26 -25.91
N GLU A 14 -22.37 33.50 -27.20
CA GLU A 14 -23.15 34.65 -27.68
C GLU A 14 -24.63 34.22 -27.75
N PHE A 15 -25.46 34.84 -26.95
CA PHE A 15 -26.88 34.49 -26.89
C PHE A 15 -27.79 35.57 -27.49
N SER A 16 -27.24 36.75 -27.86
CA SER A 16 -27.86 37.77 -28.68
C SER A 16 -26.77 38.57 -29.45
N GLU A 17 -27.17 39.39 -30.41
CA GLU A 17 -26.25 40.19 -31.24
C GLU A 17 -25.27 41.07 -30.43
N ASP A 18 -25.64 41.44 -29.19
CA ASP A 18 -24.86 42.36 -28.36
C ASP A 18 -24.49 41.79 -27.00
N GLU A 19 -24.79 40.50 -26.72
CA GLU A 19 -24.60 39.93 -25.39
C GLU A 19 -23.85 38.59 -25.45
N THR A 20 -22.68 38.59 -24.87
CA THR A 20 -21.80 37.40 -24.76
C THR A 20 -21.51 37.07 -23.30
N VAL A 21 -21.66 35.81 -22.92
CA VAL A 21 -21.20 35.28 -21.63
C VAL A 21 -19.87 34.60 -21.84
N VAL A 22 -18.88 34.90 -20.98
CA VAL A 22 -17.55 34.35 -21.02
C VAL A 22 -17.27 33.63 -19.72
N GLY A 23 -16.86 32.35 -19.80
CA GLY A 23 -16.32 31.56 -18.71
C GLY A 23 -14.84 31.29 -18.97
N SER A 24 -14.03 31.27 -17.92
CA SER A 24 -12.63 30.90 -18.01
C SER A 24 -12.26 29.88 -16.92
N ALA A 25 -11.34 28.98 -17.23
CA ALA A 25 -10.73 28.03 -16.33
C ALA A 25 -9.23 27.98 -16.59
N LEU A 26 -8.48 27.51 -15.60
CA LEU A 26 -7.06 27.27 -15.69
C LEU A 26 -6.83 25.76 -15.63
N ILE A 27 -6.05 25.23 -16.55
CA ILE A 27 -5.60 23.84 -16.52
C ILE A 27 -4.50 23.73 -15.47
N ARG A 28 -4.57 22.69 -14.64
CA ARG A 28 -3.55 22.36 -13.65
C ARG A 28 -3.22 20.88 -13.77
N TRP A 29 -1.93 20.61 -13.90
CA TRP A 29 -1.39 19.26 -13.78
C TRP A 29 -1.07 18.96 -12.30
N ASN A 30 -1.02 17.69 -11.98
CA ASN A 30 -0.68 17.18 -10.66
C ASN A 30 0.54 16.27 -10.76
N ILE A 31 1.15 15.96 -9.63
CA ILE A 31 2.14 14.89 -9.55
C ILE A 31 1.39 13.58 -9.35
N GLY A 32 1.68 12.58 -10.16
CA GLY A 32 1.11 11.25 -10.07
C GLY A 32 1.56 10.51 -8.80
N GLU A 33 0.95 9.38 -8.55
CA GLU A 33 1.28 8.47 -7.44
C GLU A 33 1.31 7.03 -7.94
N VAL A 34 2.31 6.24 -7.51
CA VAL A 34 2.35 4.79 -7.74
C VAL A 34 2.31 4.06 -6.41
N GLN A 35 1.61 2.93 -6.35
CA GLN A 35 1.53 2.11 -5.15
C GLN A 35 1.31 0.63 -5.47
N TRP A 36 1.82 -0.24 -4.60
CA TRP A 36 1.36 -1.62 -4.48
C TRP A 36 0.13 -1.64 -3.57
N LEU A 37 -0.91 -2.41 -3.92
CA LEU A 37 -2.14 -2.44 -3.11
C LEU A 37 -1.97 -3.13 -1.76
N GLU A 38 -0.97 -4.03 -1.64
CA GLU A 38 -0.69 -4.75 -0.41
C GLU A 38 0.76 -4.52 0.04
N ALA A 39 0.99 -4.57 1.34
CA ALA A 39 2.32 -4.41 1.93
C ALA A 39 3.23 -5.63 1.68
N SER A 40 2.65 -6.78 1.32
CA SER A 40 3.38 -7.99 0.95
C SER A 40 2.53 -8.94 0.12
N TYR A 41 3.21 -9.79 -0.64
CA TYR A 41 2.61 -10.79 -1.52
C TYR A 41 3.33 -12.14 -1.39
N PRO A 42 2.61 -13.27 -1.53
CA PRO A 42 3.26 -14.57 -1.59
C PRO A 42 4.08 -14.72 -2.88
N ALA A 43 5.23 -15.41 -2.82
CA ALA A 43 6.17 -15.57 -3.94
C ALA A 43 5.60 -16.31 -5.18
N SER A 44 4.46 -16.95 -5.06
CA SER A 44 3.72 -17.58 -6.17
C SER A 44 2.32 -17.00 -6.36
N GLY A 45 2.10 -15.79 -5.85
CA GLY A 45 0.82 -15.09 -5.91
C GLY A 45 0.73 -14.06 -7.02
N THR A 46 -0.16 -13.12 -6.83
CA THR A 46 -0.35 -11.95 -7.71
C THR A 46 -0.30 -10.68 -6.90
N GLY A 47 0.33 -9.65 -7.48
CA GLY A 47 0.31 -8.29 -6.96
C GLY A 47 -0.43 -7.36 -7.91
N VAL A 48 -0.89 -6.23 -7.40
CA VAL A 48 -1.49 -5.18 -8.21
C VAL A 48 -0.72 -3.88 -7.97
N ILE A 49 -0.25 -3.30 -9.05
CA ILE A 49 0.29 -1.94 -9.09
C ILE A 49 -0.84 -1.01 -9.49
N ARG A 50 -0.99 0.08 -8.75
CA ARG A 50 -1.93 1.16 -9.06
C ARG A 50 -1.17 2.45 -9.26
N VAL A 51 -1.48 3.15 -10.35
CA VAL A 51 -1.08 4.54 -10.58
C VAL A 51 -2.33 5.42 -10.45
N ILE A 52 -2.18 6.56 -9.81
CA ILE A 52 -3.22 7.58 -9.67
C ILE A 52 -2.66 8.85 -10.30
N ASP A 53 -3.15 9.17 -11.49
CA ASP A 53 -2.75 10.35 -12.22
C ASP A 53 -3.89 10.80 -13.15
N ALA A 54 -4.54 11.89 -12.77
CA ALA A 54 -5.67 12.43 -13.53
C ALA A 54 -5.24 12.99 -14.90
N ASP A 55 -3.97 13.38 -15.02
CA ASP A 55 -3.43 14.01 -16.23
C ASP A 55 -3.12 12.98 -17.33
N MET A 56 -3.02 11.69 -16.94
CA MET A 56 -2.90 10.54 -17.83
C MET A 56 -4.24 10.02 -18.38
N ASN A 57 -5.38 10.54 -17.93
CA ASN A 57 -6.67 10.33 -18.58
C ASN A 57 -6.75 11.22 -19.84
N LEU A 58 -6.21 10.73 -20.94
CA LEU A 58 -6.10 11.48 -22.19
C LEU A 58 -7.40 11.51 -22.98
N ASN A 59 -8.25 10.51 -22.79
CA ASN A 59 -9.54 10.40 -23.47
C ASN A 59 -10.66 9.99 -22.49
N PRO A 60 -11.41 10.95 -21.94
CA PRO A 60 -12.45 10.66 -20.95
C PRO A 60 -13.68 9.90 -21.51
N GLU A 61 -13.65 9.47 -22.77
CA GLU A 61 -14.68 8.65 -23.41
C GLU A 61 -14.16 7.22 -23.74
N ALA A 62 -12.92 6.89 -23.35
CA ALA A 62 -12.33 5.58 -23.58
C ALA A 62 -11.27 5.27 -22.51
N ILE A 63 -11.09 3.99 -22.22
CA ILE A 63 -10.09 3.51 -21.26
C ILE A 63 -8.69 3.74 -21.81
N ASP A 64 -7.88 4.50 -21.11
CA ASP A 64 -6.48 4.75 -21.41
C ASP A 64 -5.56 3.68 -20.77
N ASN A 65 -4.34 3.55 -21.31
CA ASN A 65 -3.32 2.66 -20.76
C ASN A 65 -1.91 3.18 -21.08
N PHE A 66 -0.95 2.79 -20.25
CA PHE A 66 0.47 3.04 -20.43
C PHE A 66 1.30 1.95 -19.73
N THR A 67 2.62 2.06 -19.74
CA THR A 67 3.51 1.10 -19.09
C THR A 67 4.19 1.72 -17.87
N VAL A 68 4.43 0.88 -16.86
CA VAL A 68 5.25 1.16 -15.69
C VAL A 68 6.29 0.06 -15.53
N ASP A 69 7.44 0.38 -14.97
CA ASP A 69 8.48 -0.60 -14.72
C ASP A 69 8.27 -1.30 -13.38
N ALA A 70 8.54 -2.59 -13.35
CA ALA A 70 8.50 -3.37 -12.11
C ALA A 70 9.64 -4.39 -12.06
N TRP A 71 10.40 -4.41 -10.97
CA TRP A 71 11.51 -5.33 -10.76
C TRP A 71 11.56 -5.86 -9.34
N SER A 72 12.44 -6.84 -9.11
CA SER A 72 12.70 -7.43 -7.80
C SER A 72 14.19 -7.49 -7.47
N ASP A 73 14.53 -7.75 -6.21
CA ASP A 73 15.92 -7.98 -5.80
C ASP A 73 16.56 -9.16 -6.55
N SER A 74 15.76 -10.18 -6.89
CA SER A 74 16.21 -11.37 -7.64
C SER A 74 16.24 -11.18 -9.14
N ASP A 75 15.62 -10.13 -9.68
CA ASP A 75 15.59 -9.80 -11.10
C ASP A 75 15.49 -8.28 -11.32
N ALA A 76 16.65 -7.64 -11.36
CA ALA A 76 16.77 -6.20 -11.58
C ALA A 76 16.40 -5.75 -13.01
N GLY A 77 16.30 -6.68 -13.96
CA GLY A 77 15.84 -6.40 -15.31
C GLY A 77 14.32 -6.22 -15.42
N GLY A 78 13.60 -6.86 -14.51
CA GLY A 78 12.17 -6.67 -14.32
C GLY A 78 11.27 -6.90 -15.54
N ILE A 79 10.18 -6.16 -15.57
CA ILE A 79 9.17 -6.17 -16.64
C ILE A 79 8.63 -4.76 -16.89
N ASP A 80 8.26 -4.47 -18.13
CA ASP A 80 7.39 -3.35 -18.50
C ASP A 80 5.94 -3.81 -18.36
N LEU A 81 5.25 -3.34 -17.33
CA LEU A 81 3.88 -3.72 -17.02
C LEU A 81 2.89 -2.72 -17.61
N THR A 82 1.96 -3.20 -18.44
CA THR A 82 0.85 -2.35 -18.87
C THR A 82 -0.13 -2.17 -17.72
N VAL A 83 -0.39 -0.93 -17.37
CA VAL A 83 -1.49 -0.51 -16.48
C VAL A 83 -2.63 0.06 -17.32
N THR A 84 -3.85 -0.25 -16.94
CA THR A 84 -5.06 0.10 -17.66
C THR A 84 -5.99 0.86 -16.75
N GLU A 85 -6.60 1.90 -17.23
CA GLU A 85 -7.55 2.70 -16.49
C GLU A 85 -8.73 1.86 -16.00
N THR A 86 -9.14 2.07 -14.77
CA THR A 86 -10.19 1.28 -14.12
C THR A 86 -11.59 1.55 -14.68
N ASN A 87 -11.79 2.71 -15.29
CA ASN A 87 -12.96 3.11 -16.07
C ASN A 87 -12.60 4.35 -16.91
N GLU A 88 -13.43 4.76 -17.86
CA GLU A 88 -13.20 5.74 -18.92
C GLU A 88 -12.75 7.15 -18.49
N ALA A 89 -12.89 7.53 -17.21
CA ALA A 89 -12.53 8.87 -16.74
C ALA A 89 -12.16 8.88 -15.25
N THR A 90 -11.34 7.94 -14.81
CA THR A 90 -10.97 7.83 -13.39
C THR A 90 -9.61 8.43 -13.08
N GLY A 91 -8.69 8.46 -14.04
CA GLY A 91 -7.28 8.74 -13.79
C GLY A 91 -6.63 7.75 -12.82
N ILE A 92 -7.22 6.55 -12.66
CA ILE A 92 -6.72 5.46 -11.81
C ILE A 92 -6.44 4.25 -12.70
N PHE A 93 -5.18 3.84 -12.75
CA PHE A 93 -4.70 2.77 -13.61
C PHE A 93 -4.21 1.60 -12.78
N GLU A 94 -4.51 0.37 -13.20
CA GLU A 94 -4.11 -0.85 -12.50
C GLU A 94 -3.46 -1.84 -13.46
N GLY A 95 -2.42 -2.52 -12.96
CA GLY A 95 -1.78 -3.64 -13.64
C GLY A 95 -1.54 -4.80 -12.68
N THR A 96 -1.80 -6.02 -13.14
CA THR A 96 -1.59 -7.24 -12.36
C THR A 96 -0.25 -7.87 -12.69
N VAL A 97 0.57 -8.10 -11.67
CA VAL A 97 1.85 -8.82 -11.73
C VAL A 97 1.65 -10.24 -11.21
N PHE A 98 2.15 -11.23 -11.94
CA PHE A 98 2.18 -12.64 -11.52
C PHE A 98 3.57 -13.00 -11.02
N PHE A 99 3.72 -13.29 -9.74
CA PHE A 99 5.00 -13.66 -9.15
C PHE A 99 5.36 -15.11 -9.43
N THR A 100 6.65 -15.38 -9.66
CA THR A 100 7.18 -16.72 -9.88
C THR A 100 8.58 -16.88 -9.30
N VAL A 101 8.87 -18.04 -8.71
CA VAL A 101 10.19 -18.39 -8.19
C VAL A 101 11.04 -19.21 -9.17
N SER A 102 10.46 -19.70 -10.26
CA SER A 102 11.08 -20.72 -11.12
C SER A 102 11.26 -20.31 -12.58
N ASN A 103 10.54 -19.28 -13.05
CA ASN A 103 10.60 -18.86 -14.45
C ASN A 103 11.19 -17.45 -14.55
N ASP A 104 11.81 -17.16 -15.69
CA ASP A 104 12.31 -15.82 -15.99
C ASP A 104 11.14 -14.84 -16.13
N SER A 105 11.41 -13.57 -15.84
CA SER A 105 10.46 -12.47 -16.04
C SER A 105 10.09 -12.33 -17.51
N SER A 106 8.80 -12.14 -17.78
CA SER A 106 8.31 -11.92 -19.13
C SER A 106 6.85 -11.47 -19.13
N GLY A 107 6.52 -10.43 -19.86
CA GLY A 107 5.18 -9.85 -19.91
C GLY A 107 4.74 -9.42 -18.50
N HIS A 108 3.65 -9.93 -18.00
CA HIS A 108 3.15 -9.62 -16.65
C HIS A 108 3.72 -10.54 -15.55
N ARG A 109 4.67 -11.41 -15.87
CA ARG A 109 5.27 -12.33 -14.91
C ARG A 109 6.63 -11.81 -14.43
N LEU A 110 6.77 -11.60 -13.14
CA LEU A 110 8.00 -11.15 -12.48
C LEU A 110 8.61 -12.28 -11.65
N ARG A 111 9.90 -12.55 -11.89
CA ARG A 111 10.68 -13.49 -11.08
C ARG A 111 10.99 -12.87 -9.73
N VAL A 112 10.78 -13.65 -8.67
CA VAL A 112 11.00 -13.24 -7.29
C VAL A 112 11.53 -14.40 -6.44
N ALA A 113 12.11 -14.07 -5.31
CA ALA A 113 12.42 -15.03 -4.23
C ALA A 113 11.74 -14.59 -2.93
N GLU A 114 11.61 -15.54 -2.00
CA GLU A 114 11.09 -15.21 -0.65
C GLU A 114 12.03 -14.21 0.05
N GLY A 115 11.50 -13.12 0.54
CA GLY A 115 12.24 -12.03 1.17
C GLY A 115 12.65 -10.91 0.23
N ASP A 116 12.40 -11.03 -1.08
CA ASP A 116 12.67 -9.93 -2.03
C ASP A 116 11.81 -8.71 -1.74
N THR A 117 12.37 -7.55 -2.02
CA THR A 117 11.61 -6.33 -2.27
C THR A 117 11.25 -6.27 -3.75
N VAL A 118 9.99 -6.01 -4.05
CA VAL A 118 9.53 -5.65 -5.39
C VAL A 118 9.31 -4.15 -5.46
N THR A 119 9.78 -3.54 -6.53
CA THR A 119 9.67 -2.11 -6.80
C THR A 119 8.83 -1.89 -8.05
N ALA A 120 7.94 -0.93 -8.00
CA ALA A 120 7.25 -0.37 -9.15
C ALA A 120 7.72 1.07 -9.35
N GLU A 121 7.94 1.48 -10.59
CA GLU A 121 8.33 2.83 -10.97
C GLU A 121 7.38 3.37 -12.02
N TYR A 122 6.89 4.55 -11.77
CA TYR A 122 6.08 5.34 -12.69
C TYR A 122 6.86 6.60 -13.06
N GLU A 123 7.08 6.80 -14.36
CA GLU A 123 7.69 7.99 -14.93
C GLU A 123 6.58 9.00 -15.25
N ASP A 124 6.46 10.04 -14.42
CA ASP A 124 5.49 11.12 -14.61
C ASP A 124 6.07 12.23 -15.48
N ASN A 125 5.48 12.41 -16.67
CA ASN A 125 5.83 13.43 -17.65
C ASN A 125 4.82 14.59 -17.69
N THR A 126 3.82 14.59 -16.80
CA THR A 126 2.75 15.60 -16.72
C THR A 126 2.86 16.45 -15.46
N LEU A 127 4.05 17.02 -15.24
CA LEU A 127 4.40 17.72 -14.01
C LEU A 127 3.86 19.16 -13.98
N PRO A 128 3.43 19.66 -12.78
CA PRO A 128 3.00 21.04 -12.60
C PRO A 128 4.18 22.02 -12.63
N GLU A 129 3.91 23.31 -12.83
CA GLU A 129 4.95 24.35 -12.67
C GLU A 129 5.70 24.22 -11.32
N PRO A 130 7.04 24.40 -11.28
CA PRO A 130 7.89 25.03 -12.32
C PRO A 130 8.49 24.07 -13.36
N TYR A 131 8.06 22.82 -13.40
CA TYR A 131 8.53 21.84 -14.38
C TYR A 131 8.04 22.18 -15.79
N THR A 132 8.69 21.62 -16.78
CA THR A 132 8.36 21.79 -18.21
C THR A 132 8.01 20.43 -18.81
N THR A 133 7.45 20.41 -20.01
CA THR A 133 7.15 19.17 -20.76
C THR A 133 8.39 18.36 -21.17
N ALA A 134 9.60 18.82 -20.85
CA ALA A 134 10.84 18.10 -21.05
C ALA A 134 11.39 17.49 -19.73
N ASP A 135 10.74 17.76 -18.62
CA ASP A 135 11.09 17.20 -17.32
C ASP A 135 10.24 15.95 -17.06
N GLU A 136 10.82 14.99 -16.35
CA GLU A 136 10.20 13.75 -15.91
C GLU A 136 10.50 13.53 -14.43
N LEU A 137 9.62 12.82 -13.74
CA LEU A 137 9.80 12.47 -12.34
C LEU A 137 9.56 10.96 -12.15
N ASP A 138 10.63 10.24 -11.75
CA ASP A 138 10.54 8.83 -11.40
C ASP A 138 9.95 8.68 -10.01
N ILE A 139 8.77 8.10 -9.92
CA ILE A 139 8.03 7.86 -8.67
C ILE A 139 8.04 6.36 -8.40
N THR A 140 8.56 5.95 -7.24
CA THR A 140 8.70 4.54 -6.89
C THR A 140 7.86 4.13 -5.70
N ALA A 141 7.38 2.89 -5.71
CA ALA A 141 6.73 2.23 -4.60
C ALA A 141 7.29 0.82 -4.40
N THR A 142 7.35 0.36 -3.16
CA THR A 142 7.89 -0.96 -2.83
C THR A 142 6.90 -1.82 -2.05
N SER A 143 7.00 -3.13 -2.24
CA SER A 143 6.30 -4.15 -1.45
C SER A 143 7.23 -5.33 -1.20
N LEU A 144 6.90 -6.20 -0.26
CA LEU A 144 7.71 -7.37 0.11
C LEU A 144 7.14 -8.65 -0.50
N ILE A 145 8.03 -9.56 -0.89
CA ILE A 145 7.67 -10.93 -1.24
C ILE A 145 7.88 -11.82 -0.03
N GLY A 146 6.80 -12.49 0.38
CA GLY A 146 6.81 -13.36 1.54
C GLY A 146 5.79 -12.96 2.60
N THR A 147 5.80 -13.70 3.67
CA THR A 147 4.95 -13.37 4.82
C THR A 147 5.61 -12.24 5.60
N VAL A 148 5.07 -11.04 5.49
CA VAL A 148 5.37 -10.02 6.49
C VAL A 148 4.80 -10.53 7.80
N VAL A 149 5.69 -11.00 8.69
CA VAL A 149 5.31 -11.09 10.09
C VAL A 149 5.08 -9.65 10.54
N PRO A 150 3.84 -9.25 10.86
CA PRO A 150 3.57 -7.89 11.28
C PRO A 150 4.57 -7.48 12.37
N PRO A 151 5.01 -6.23 12.44
CA PRO A 151 5.90 -5.76 13.51
C PRO A 151 5.42 -6.15 14.92
N LEU A 152 4.11 -6.36 15.08
CA LEU A 152 3.44 -6.86 16.28
C LEU A 152 3.84 -8.30 16.68
N GLU A 153 4.32 -9.12 15.73
CA GLU A 153 4.66 -10.54 15.97
C GLU A 153 6.16 -10.80 16.10
N ARG A 154 7.01 -9.76 16.06
CA ARG A 154 8.47 -9.90 16.23
C ARG A 154 8.88 -10.41 17.62
N ALA A 155 7.99 -10.30 18.58
CA ALA A 155 8.12 -10.85 19.91
C ALA A 155 6.77 -11.47 20.31
N PRO A 156 6.37 -12.62 19.73
CA PRO A 156 5.07 -13.23 19.98
C PRO A 156 4.92 -13.61 21.44
N ALA A 157 3.70 -13.42 21.96
CA ALA A 157 3.32 -13.92 23.27
C ALA A 157 2.92 -15.39 23.18
N ALA A 158 3.50 -16.22 23.99
CA ALA A 158 3.24 -17.66 24.05
C ALA A 158 2.88 -18.08 25.48
N ASN A 159 2.35 -19.28 25.64
CA ASN A 159 2.09 -19.92 26.94
C ASN A 159 1.29 -19.03 27.92
N LEU A 160 0.21 -18.40 27.42
CA LEU A 160 -0.68 -17.62 28.26
C LEU A 160 -1.24 -18.50 29.37
N ARG A 161 -1.08 -18.10 30.64
CA ARG A 161 -1.50 -18.85 31.81
C ARG A 161 -1.93 -17.95 32.95
N THR A 162 -2.80 -18.47 33.78
CA THR A 162 -3.20 -17.85 35.03
C THR A 162 -2.34 -18.41 36.17
N VAL A 163 -1.78 -17.52 37.01
CA VAL A 163 -0.96 -17.92 38.15
C VAL A 163 -1.43 -17.23 39.42
N ASP A 164 -1.09 -17.80 40.56
CA ASP A 164 -1.28 -17.20 41.86
C ASP A 164 -0.24 -16.11 42.17
N ALA A 165 -0.30 -15.48 43.32
CA ALA A 165 0.63 -14.43 43.74
C ALA A 165 2.10 -14.93 43.88
N PHE A 166 2.31 -16.24 43.92
CA PHE A 166 3.65 -16.86 44.00
C PHE A 166 4.16 -17.39 42.66
N GLY A 167 3.35 -17.23 41.59
CA GLY A 167 3.73 -17.67 40.25
C GLY A 167 3.36 -19.13 39.93
N ASN A 168 2.62 -19.81 40.77
CA ASN A 168 2.17 -21.19 40.49
C ASN A 168 0.96 -21.15 39.53
N SER A 169 0.99 -22.00 38.51
CA SER A 169 -0.09 -22.11 37.52
C SER A 169 -1.40 -22.59 38.17
N LEU A 170 -2.49 -21.94 37.84
CA LEU A 170 -3.83 -22.25 38.29
C LEU A 170 -4.63 -22.89 37.14
N ASN A 171 -5.22 -24.07 37.40
CA ASN A 171 -6.11 -24.74 36.45
C ASN A 171 -7.58 -24.27 36.57
N ALA A 172 -7.90 -23.62 37.65
CA ALA A 172 -9.22 -23.05 37.93
C ALA A 172 -9.09 -21.83 38.84
N VAL A 173 -9.98 -20.87 38.68
CA VAL A 173 -10.02 -19.63 39.46
C VAL A 173 -11.40 -19.53 40.13
N SER A 174 -11.40 -19.21 41.41
CA SER A 174 -12.65 -18.98 42.17
C SER A 174 -13.08 -17.51 42.07
N VAL A 175 -14.37 -17.25 42.31
CA VAL A 175 -14.89 -15.89 42.43
C VAL A 175 -14.14 -15.16 43.55
N ASP A 176 -13.77 -13.89 43.28
CA ASP A 176 -12.99 -13.03 44.20
C ASP A 176 -11.54 -13.49 44.46
N GLN A 177 -11.04 -14.50 43.75
CA GLN A 177 -9.64 -14.90 43.81
C GLN A 177 -8.77 -13.92 43.00
N GLN A 178 -7.75 -13.36 43.67
CA GLN A 178 -6.74 -12.56 42.99
C GLN A 178 -5.81 -13.46 42.20
N VAL A 179 -5.64 -13.16 40.93
CA VAL A 179 -4.79 -13.89 39.99
C VAL A 179 -3.93 -12.95 39.13
N GLN A 180 -2.86 -13.50 38.58
CA GLN A 180 -2.05 -12.80 37.56
C GLN A 180 -2.18 -13.55 36.22
N LEU A 181 -2.26 -12.80 35.15
CA LEU A 181 -2.14 -13.32 33.77
C LEU A 181 -0.70 -13.16 33.33
N THR A 182 -0.09 -14.25 32.92
CA THR A 182 1.32 -14.25 32.46
C THR A 182 1.43 -14.89 31.09
N ALA A 183 2.35 -14.40 30.28
CA ALA A 183 2.75 -14.98 29.01
C ALA A 183 4.27 -14.96 28.89
N ASP A 184 4.80 -15.87 28.13
CA ASP A 184 6.22 -15.89 27.81
C ASP A 184 6.44 -15.06 26.54
N LEU A 185 7.46 -14.19 26.57
CA LEU A 185 7.82 -13.32 25.46
C LEU A 185 9.23 -13.69 25.02
N ALA A 186 9.45 -13.80 23.71
CA ALA A 186 10.75 -14.07 23.16
C ALA A 186 11.04 -13.04 22.05
N ASN A 187 12.14 -12.29 22.19
CA ASN A 187 12.67 -11.47 21.12
C ASN A 187 13.49 -12.37 20.17
N GLY A 188 12.95 -12.65 18.97
CA GLY A 188 13.63 -13.43 17.93
C GLY A 188 14.67 -12.63 17.12
N GLN A 189 14.93 -11.37 17.50
CA GLN A 189 15.87 -10.50 16.80
C GLN A 189 17.17 -10.32 17.60
N ASP A 190 18.22 -9.95 16.90
CA ASP A 190 19.56 -9.68 17.47
C ASP A 190 19.72 -8.24 18.01
N ARG A 191 18.63 -7.52 18.19
CA ARG A 191 18.59 -6.15 18.70
C ARG A 191 17.43 -5.96 19.67
N GLU A 192 17.54 -4.96 20.54
CA GLU A 192 16.46 -4.55 21.43
C GLU A 192 15.20 -4.21 20.64
N GLN A 193 14.07 -4.80 21.04
CA GLN A 193 12.78 -4.60 20.42
C GLN A 193 11.78 -4.07 21.44
N SER A 194 11.26 -2.88 21.20
CA SER A 194 10.12 -2.34 21.97
C SER A 194 8.85 -3.11 21.63
N PHE A 195 8.00 -3.32 22.62
CA PHE A 195 6.72 -4.00 22.43
C PHE A 195 5.57 -3.31 23.18
N ALA A 196 4.36 -3.56 22.69
CA ALA A 196 3.10 -3.27 23.37
C ALA A 196 2.21 -4.51 23.28
N TYR A 197 1.79 -5.07 24.41
CA TYR A 197 0.85 -6.17 24.47
C TYR A 197 -0.50 -5.71 24.95
N LEU A 198 -1.52 -6.18 24.24
CA LEU A 198 -2.91 -6.00 24.61
C LEU A 198 -3.40 -7.29 25.28
N VAL A 199 -3.87 -7.17 26.51
CA VAL A 199 -4.50 -8.27 27.25
C VAL A 199 -5.99 -8.03 27.29
N GLN A 200 -6.75 -8.93 26.69
CA GLN A 200 -8.20 -8.88 26.62
C GLN A 200 -8.80 -10.09 27.35
N VAL A 201 -9.70 -9.84 28.25
CA VAL A 201 -10.50 -10.88 28.92
C VAL A 201 -11.92 -10.79 28.40
N GLN A 202 -12.44 -11.91 27.92
CA GLN A 202 -13.81 -12.02 27.42
C GLN A 202 -14.59 -12.98 28.29
N ASP A 203 -15.89 -12.75 28.42
CA ASP A 203 -16.83 -13.69 29.03
C ASP A 203 -17.21 -14.82 28.05
N GLY A 204 -18.10 -15.73 28.50
CA GLY A 204 -18.55 -16.87 27.70
C GLY A 204 -19.34 -16.50 26.46
N ASP A 205 -19.83 -15.29 26.34
CA ASP A 205 -20.57 -14.74 25.20
C ASP A 205 -19.67 -13.93 24.24
N GLY A 206 -18.36 -13.87 24.54
CA GLY A 206 -17.38 -13.15 23.72
C GLY A 206 -17.33 -11.63 23.99
N VAL A 207 -18.00 -11.17 25.03
CA VAL A 207 -18.00 -9.75 25.41
C VAL A 207 -16.74 -9.43 26.21
N THR A 208 -16.03 -8.38 25.85
CA THR A 208 -14.82 -7.93 26.56
C THR A 208 -15.19 -7.36 27.93
N VAL A 209 -14.77 -8.05 28.97
CA VAL A 209 -15.01 -7.65 30.38
C VAL A 209 -13.81 -6.94 31.02
N SER A 210 -12.63 -7.12 30.44
CA SER A 210 -11.41 -6.40 30.86
C SER A 210 -10.46 -6.21 29.72
N LEU A 211 -9.78 -5.06 29.70
CA LEU A 211 -8.77 -4.70 28.72
C LEU A 211 -7.61 -4.00 29.43
N ALA A 212 -6.40 -4.49 29.20
CA ALA A 212 -5.18 -3.87 29.70
C ALA A 212 -4.09 -3.91 28.61
N TRP A 213 -3.11 -3.02 28.68
CA TRP A 213 -1.92 -3.08 27.84
C TRP A 213 -0.65 -2.93 28.69
N ILE A 214 0.41 -3.56 28.23
CA ILE A 214 1.74 -3.54 28.85
C ILE A 214 2.73 -3.14 27.76
N THR A 215 3.59 -2.18 28.06
CA THR A 215 4.68 -1.76 27.16
C THR A 215 6.01 -2.05 27.82
N GLY A 216 7.03 -2.36 27.01
CA GLY A 216 8.37 -2.63 27.45
C GLY A 216 9.34 -2.80 26.29
N SER A 217 10.54 -3.30 26.59
CA SER A 217 11.54 -3.71 25.59
C SER A 217 12.19 -5.02 25.99
N LEU A 218 12.61 -5.82 25.00
CA LEU A 218 13.29 -7.11 25.12
C LEU A 218 14.56 -7.11 24.28
#